data_21e2daf8f8f9fbc250840141c5ce9949
#
_entry.id   21e2daf8f8f9fbc250840141c5ce9949
#
_cell.length_a   1.000
_cell.length_b   1.000
_cell.length_c   1.000
_cell.angle_alpha   90.00
_cell.angle_beta   90.00
_cell.angle_gamma   90.00
#
_symmetry.space_group_name_H-M   'P 1'
#
loop_
_entity.id
_entity.type
_entity.pdbx_description
1 polymer ?
#
loop_
_entity_poly.entity_id
_entity_poly.type
_entity_poly.pdbx_seq_one_letter_code
_entity_poly.pdbx_strand_id
1 'polypeptide(L)'
;MSLTKTTTVDQILVQENGIVLYRQATRIMEDGNQISQTYHRSSLTPAQDLTGIPANVVAICNTAWTTEIVAAYQAEQARIAAEREAQRLAAEEAQATQESEATQ
;
A
#
# COMPACT_ATOMS: atom_id res chain seq x y z
N MET A 1 23.59 31.26 7.72
CA MET A 1 23.14 30.05 7.02
C MET A 1 21.89 29.51 7.68
N SER A 2 20.82 29.38 6.94
CA SER A 2 19.56 28.86 7.46
C SER A 2 19.14 27.66 6.62
N LEU A 3 19.08 26.50 7.26
CA LEU A 3 18.59 25.27 6.63
C LEU A 3 17.17 25.01 7.09
N THR A 4 16.28 24.77 6.15
CA THR A 4 14.87 24.48 6.41
C THR A 4 14.50 23.18 5.72
N LYS A 5 13.86 22.28 6.45
CA LYS A 5 13.35 21.02 5.90
C LYS A 5 11.84 21.14 5.76
N THR A 6 11.34 20.95 4.56
CA THR A 6 9.91 21.00 4.26
C THR A 6 9.47 19.67 3.67
N THR A 7 8.41 19.10 4.24
CA THR A 7 7.83 17.86 3.71
C THR A 7 6.40 18.16 3.26
N THR A 8 6.12 17.85 2.00
CA THR A 8 4.78 18.07 1.42
C THR A 8 4.36 16.84 0.64
N VAL A 9 3.04 16.61 0.57
CA VAL A 9 2.48 15.61 -0.32
C VAL A 9 2.32 16.27 -1.68
N ASP A 10 3.08 15.80 -2.67
CA ASP A 10 3.08 16.43 -4.00
C ASP A 10 2.31 15.59 -5.03
N GLN A 11 1.93 14.38 -4.71
CA GLN A 11 1.17 13.54 -5.62
C GLN A 11 0.28 12.59 -4.83
N ILE A 12 -0.98 12.48 -5.24
CA ILE A 12 -1.93 11.52 -4.68
C ILE A 12 -2.62 10.82 -5.84
N LEU A 13 -2.62 9.49 -5.81
CA LEU A 13 -3.26 8.69 -6.84
C LEU A 13 -4.26 7.75 -6.17
N VAL A 14 -5.49 7.75 -6.66
CA VAL A 14 -6.54 6.85 -6.19
C VAL A 14 -6.77 5.78 -7.25
N GLN A 15 -6.60 4.52 -6.88
CA GLN A 15 -6.84 3.41 -7.79
C GLN A 15 -8.31 3.00 -7.75
N GLU A 16 -8.74 2.30 -8.79
CA GLU A 16 -10.13 1.85 -8.92
C GLU A 16 -10.57 0.98 -7.75
N ASN A 17 -9.67 0.17 -7.22
CA ASN A 17 -9.96 -0.72 -6.09
C ASN A 17 -9.93 -0.02 -4.73
N GLY A 18 -9.70 1.29 -4.70
CA GLY A 18 -9.68 2.07 -3.48
C GLY A 18 -8.32 2.26 -2.85
N ILE A 19 -7.28 1.63 -3.36
CA ILE A 19 -5.93 1.85 -2.84
C ILE A 19 -5.50 3.27 -3.18
N VAL A 20 -5.04 4.00 -2.15
CA VAL A 20 -4.56 5.36 -2.30
C VAL A 20 -3.04 5.36 -2.21
N LEU A 21 -2.40 5.86 -3.25
CA LEU A 21 -0.95 5.99 -3.30
C LEU A 21 -0.61 7.47 -3.16
N TYR A 22 0.36 7.79 -2.33
CA TYR A 22 0.80 9.17 -2.22
C TYR A 22 2.31 9.26 -2.16
N ARG A 23 2.82 10.39 -2.61
CA ARG A 23 4.25 10.67 -2.61
C ARG A 23 4.50 11.92 -1.77
N GLN A 24 5.43 11.82 -0.86
CA GLN A 24 5.89 12.96 -0.07
C GLN A 24 7.22 13.42 -0.62
N ALA A 25 7.34 14.72 -0.83
CA ALA A 25 8.59 15.36 -1.22
C ALA A 25 9.18 16.03 0.01
N THR A 26 10.41 15.70 0.34
CA THR A 26 11.16 16.35 1.39
C THR A 26 12.20 17.23 0.73
N ARG A 27 12.11 18.53 0.98
CA ARG A 27 12.99 19.51 0.39
C ARG A 27 13.82 20.18 1.46
N ILE A 28 15.10 20.30 1.20
CA ILE A 28 16.01 21.01 2.09
C ILE A 28 16.38 22.32 1.41
N MET A 29 16.10 23.42 2.10
CA MET A 29 16.31 24.75 1.60
C MET A 29 17.43 25.42 2.39
N GLU A 30 18.31 26.11 1.70
CA GLU A 30 19.34 26.93 2.28
C GLU A 30 19.17 28.37 1.79
N ASP A 31 18.84 29.26 2.73
CA ASP A 31 18.65 30.69 2.42
C ASP A 31 17.67 30.92 1.27
N GLY A 32 16.58 30.13 1.23
CA GLY A 32 15.56 30.24 0.20
C GLY A 32 15.84 29.45 -1.07
N ASN A 33 16.99 28.79 -1.16
CA ASN A 33 17.36 27.99 -2.32
C ASN A 33 17.25 26.50 -2.00
N GLN A 34 16.62 25.75 -2.90
CA GLN A 34 16.52 24.31 -2.73
C GLN A 34 17.85 23.65 -3.05
N ILE A 35 18.42 22.93 -2.08
CA ILE A 35 19.70 22.26 -2.25
C ILE A 35 19.56 20.74 -2.31
N SER A 36 18.42 20.19 -1.89
CA SER A 36 18.20 18.75 -1.91
C SER A 36 16.71 18.46 -1.96
N GLN A 37 16.37 17.33 -2.60
CA GLN A 37 14.98 16.87 -2.65
C GLN A 37 14.99 15.34 -2.68
N THR A 38 14.17 14.75 -1.83
CA THR A 38 13.97 13.30 -1.81
C THR A 38 12.48 13.00 -1.84
N TYR A 39 12.13 11.81 -2.32
CA TYR A 39 10.75 11.38 -2.43
C TYR A 39 10.54 10.11 -1.62
N HIS A 40 9.40 10.04 -0.97
CA HIS A 40 8.95 8.84 -0.28
C HIS A 40 7.54 8.49 -0.73
N ARG A 41 7.37 7.28 -1.23
CA ARG A 41 6.08 6.79 -1.71
C ARG A 41 5.48 5.83 -0.71
N SER A 42 4.18 5.95 -0.52
CA SER A 42 3.44 5.08 0.40
C SER A 42 2.13 4.67 -0.23
N SER A 43 1.60 3.55 0.21
CA SER A 43 0.29 3.07 -0.23
C SER A 43 -0.60 2.81 0.97
N LEU A 44 -1.90 3.09 0.80
CA LEU A 44 -2.90 2.89 1.83
C LEU A 44 -4.00 2.01 1.26
N THR A 45 -4.33 0.93 1.97
CA THR A 45 -5.39 0.03 1.57
C THR A 45 -6.72 0.47 2.20
N PRO A 46 -7.86 0.19 1.55
CA PRO A 46 -9.17 0.56 2.09
C PRO A 46 -9.37 0.06 3.53
N ALA A 47 -9.89 0.93 4.38
CA ALA A 47 -10.13 0.70 5.80
C ALA A 47 -8.87 0.55 6.65
N GLN A 48 -7.71 0.91 6.11
CA GLN A 48 -6.47 0.93 6.88
C GLN A 48 -6.50 2.05 7.93
N ASP A 49 -5.79 1.84 9.04
CA ASP A 49 -5.61 2.89 10.05
C ASP A 49 -4.82 4.06 9.45
N LEU A 50 -5.35 5.25 9.62
CA LEU A 50 -4.78 6.48 9.05
C LEU A 50 -4.05 7.33 10.09
N THR A 51 -3.71 6.76 11.24
CA THR A 51 -2.94 7.46 12.27
C THR A 51 -1.58 7.88 11.72
N GLY A 52 -1.26 9.16 11.86
CA GLY A 52 0.02 9.69 11.38
C GLY A 52 0.06 10.02 9.89
N ILE A 53 -1.04 9.85 9.18
CA ILE A 53 -1.12 10.17 7.75
C ILE A 53 -1.46 11.66 7.58
N PRO A 54 -0.87 12.35 6.58
CA PRO A 54 -1.20 13.75 6.33
C PRO A 54 -2.70 13.99 6.14
N ALA A 55 -3.19 15.12 6.65
CA ALA A 55 -4.63 15.40 6.67
C ALA A 55 -5.26 15.43 5.28
N ASN A 56 -4.57 15.95 4.28
CA ASN A 56 -5.09 16.00 2.90
C ASN A 56 -5.22 14.59 2.31
N VAL A 57 -4.31 13.69 2.64
CA VAL A 57 -4.40 12.29 2.22
C VAL A 57 -5.57 11.59 2.92
N VAL A 58 -5.73 11.84 4.23
CA VAL A 58 -6.85 11.28 5.00
C VAL A 58 -8.19 11.72 4.41
N ALA A 59 -8.32 13.00 4.05
CA ALA A 59 -9.57 13.51 3.45
C ALA A 59 -9.89 12.78 2.14
N ILE A 60 -8.89 12.53 1.31
CA ILE A 60 -9.08 11.81 0.05
C ILE A 60 -9.43 10.35 0.31
N CYS A 61 -8.78 9.70 1.27
CA CYS A 61 -9.12 8.33 1.66
C CYS A 61 -10.57 8.22 2.12
N ASN A 62 -11.02 9.15 2.96
CA ASN A 62 -12.40 9.15 3.45
C ASN A 62 -13.41 9.32 2.33
N THR A 63 -13.06 10.09 1.30
CA THR A 63 -13.91 10.27 0.14
C THR A 63 -13.91 9.06 -0.77
N ALA A 64 -12.75 8.47 -0.99
CA ALA A 64 -12.57 7.32 -1.88
C ALA A 64 -13.09 6.01 -1.26
N TRP A 65 -12.98 5.86 0.05
CA TRP A 65 -13.32 4.62 0.74
C TRP A 65 -14.79 4.61 1.15
N THR A 66 -15.65 4.41 0.17
CA THR A 66 -17.07 4.18 0.44
C THR A 66 -17.27 2.78 1.00
N THR A 67 -18.44 2.55 1.62
CA THR A 67 -18.77 1.22 2.14
C THR A 67 -18.66 0.16 1.04
N GLU A 68 -19.10 0.48 -0.16
CA GLU A 68 -19.04 -0.44 -1.29
C GLU A 68 -17.60 -0.77 -1.70
N ILE A 69 -16.73 0.24 -1.75
CA ILE A 69 -15.34 0.05 -2.13
C ILE A 69 -14.60 -0.77 -1.08
N VAL A 70 -14.80 -0.47 0.20
CA VAL A 70 -14.18 -1.23 1.29
C VAL A 70 -14.65 -2.69 1.26
N ALA A 71 -15.94 -2.92 1.09
CA ALA A 71 -16.48 -4.28 1.02
C ALA A 71 -15.93 -5.05 -0.18
N ALA A 72 -15.87 -4.41 -1.35
CA ALA A 72 -15.34 -5.03 -2.56
C ALA A 72 -13.85 -5.36 -2.40
N TYR A 73 -13.07 -4.47 -1.80
CA TYR A 73 -11.65 -4.72 -1.56
C TYR A 73 -11.46 -5.89 -0.61
N GLN A 74 -12.20 -5.93 0.49
CA GLN A 74 -12.11 -7.03 1.46
C GLN A 74 -12.52 -8.37 0.85
N ALA A 75 -13.56 -8.38 0.02
CA ALA A 75 -14.00 -9.58 -0.68
C ALA A 75 -12.93 -10.07 -1.65
N GLU A 76 -12.29 -9.17 -2.38
CA GLU A 76 -11.21 -9.51 -3.31
C GLU A 76 -10.00 -10.08 -2.57
N GLN A 77 -9.61 -9.48 -1.44
CA GLN A 77 -8.49 -9.97 -0.64
C GLN A 77 -8.79 -11.35 -0.06
N ALA A 78 -10.03 -11.59 0.37
CA ALA A 78 -10.44 -12.90 0.87
C ALA A 78 -10.37 -13.95 -0.24
N ARG A 79 -10.79 -13.60 -1.47
CA ARG A 79 -10.72 -14.49 -2.63
C ARG A 79 -9.27 -14.84 -2.95
N ILE A 80 -8.38 -13.84 -2.98
CA ILE A 80 -6.96 -14.05 -3.26
C ILE A 80 -6.32 -14.93 -2.19
N ALA A 81 -6.64 -14.68 -0.92
CA ALA A 81 -6.11 -15.49 0.17
C ALA A 81 -6.58 -16.94 0.08
N ALA A 82 -7.84 -17.16 -0.27
CA ALA A 82 -8.38 -18.52 -0.45
C ALA A 82 -7.70 -19.24 -1.61
N GLU A 83 -7.44 -18.54 -2.73
CA GLU A 83 -6.73 -19.13 -3.87
C GLU A 83 -5.30 -19.50 -3.52
N ARG A 84 -4.60 -18.63 -2.78
CA ARG A 84 -3.22 -18.90 -2.36
C ARG A 84 -3.16 -20.10 -1.43
N GLU A 85 -4.12 -20.22 -0.51
CA GLU A 85 -4.17 -21.34 0.40
C GLU A 85 -4.47 -22.63 -0.36
N ALA A 86 -5.40 -22.60 -1.31
CA ALA A 86 -5.71 -23.78 -2.12
C ALA A 86 -4.49 -24.21 -2.94
N GLN A 87 -3.75 -23.26 -3.51
CA GLN A 87 -2.54 -23.57 -4.25
C GLN A 87 -1.45 -24.14 -3.37
N ARG A 88 -1.30 -23.60 -2.15
CA ARG A 88 -0.33 -24.11 -1.20
C ARG A 88 -0.64 -25.55 -0.79
N LEU A 89 -1.90 -25.84 -0.48
CA LEU A 89 -2.32 -27.18 -0.10
C LEU A 89 -2.15 -28.17 -1.25
N ALA A 90 -2.48 -27.75 -2.47
CA ALA A 90 -2.28 -28.59 -3.64
C ALA A 90 -0.78 -28.89 -3.88
N ALA A 91 0.07 -27.91 -3.65
CA ALA A 91 1.52 -28.07 -3.79
C ALA A 91 2.06 -29.03 -2.70
N GLU A 92 1.56 -28.93 -1.47
CA GLU A 92 1.96 -29.83 -0.39
C GLU A 92 1.52 -31.27 -0.67
N GLU A 93 0.32 -31.46 -1.19
CA GLU A 93 -0.17 -32.79 -1.56
C GLU A 93 0.65 -33.39 -2.70
N ALA A 94 0.99 -32.58 -3.72
CA ALA A 94 1.80 -33.05 -4.83
C ALA A 94 3.22 -33.42 -4.35
N GLN A 95 3.79 -32.66 -3.44
CA GLN A 95 5.10 -32.95 -2.88
C GLN A 95 5.08 -34.23 -2.04
N ALA A 96 4.06 -34.39 -1.20
CA ALA A 96 3.90 -35.60 -0.39
C ALA A 96 3.77 -36.84 -1.26
N THR A 97 3.04 -36.77 -2.37
CA THR A 97 2.92 -37.86 -3.31
C THR A 97 4.26 -38.21 -3.96
N GLN A 98 5.05 -37.20 -4.35
CA GLN A 98 6.36 -37.41 -4.93
C GLN A 98 7.32 -38.06 -3.92
N GLU A 99 7.32 -37.62 -2.69
CA GLU A 99 8.14 -38.19 -1.64
C GLU A 99 7.78 -39.65 -1.39
N SER A 100 6.47 -39.95 -1.37
CA SER A 100 6.01 -41.33 -1.19
C SER A 100 6.46 -42.24 -2.33
N GLU A 101 6.42 -41.74 -3.57
CA GLU A 101 6.90 -42.50 -4.72
C GLU A 101 8.40 -42.71 -4.68
N ALA A 102 9.16 -41.69 -4.21
CA ALA A 102 10.61 -41.74 -4.17
C ALA A 102 11.12 -42.76 -3.14
N THR A 103 10.33 -43.10 -2.13
CA THR A 103 10.75 -44.05 -1.08
C THR A 103 10.45 -45.51 -1.45
N GLN A 104 9.85 -45.75 -2.55
CA GLN A 104 9.64 -47.10 -3.06
C GLN A 104 10.83 -47.53 -3.92
#